data_8586c7e6e2b0f6a942ea98421c5ab9b2
#
_entry.id   8586c7e6e2b0f6a942ea98421c5ab9b2
#
_cell.length_a   1.000
_cell.length_b   1.000
_cell.length_c   1.000
_cell.angle_alpha   90.00
_cell.angle_beta   90.00
_cell.angle_gamma   90.00
#
_symmetry.space_group_name_H-M   'P 1'
#
loop_
_entity.id
_entity.type
_entity.pdbx_description
1 polymer ?
#
loop_
_entity_poly.entity_id
_entity_poly.type
_entity_poly.pdbx_seq_one_letter_code
_entity_poly.pdbx_strand_id
1 'polypeptide(L)'
;MISPPAVPPRRALIVSSHPLFSEGLRSLLKERRPARVEVVGMAASTDEAVSALTTLAPDLVIVDYDDEVINREQFLARFVEGEAPMRLMLVSLKEGGEAVVYDRRTLAPTQVEDWLEASTAENPPPQK
;
A
#
# COMPACT_ATOMS: atom_id res chain seq x y z
N MET A 1 -17.27 5.39 -30.63
CA MET A 1 -16.46 4.29 -30.10
C MET A 1 -16.53 4.30 -28.57
N ILE A 2 -16.86 3.19 -28.02
CA ILE A 2 -17.00 3.08 -26.57
C ILE A 2 -15.67 2.56 -26.01
N SER A 3 -15.04 3.36 -25.16
CA SER A 3 -13.87 2.89 -24.43
C SER A 3 -14.30 1.86 -23.40
N PRO A 4 -13.51 0.82 -23.14
CA PRO A 4 -13.82 -0.09 -22.04
C PRO A 4 -13.87 0.71 -20.76
N PRO A 5 -14.72 0.31 -19.79
CA PRO A 5 -14.76 1.00 -18.51
C PRO A 5 -13.37 1.02 -17.91
N ALA A 6 -12.89 2.20 -17.58
CA ALA A 6 -11.60 2.34 -16.94
C ALA A 6 -11.63 1.67 -15.58
N VAL A 7 -10.56 0.97 -15.23
CA VAL A 7 -10.39 0.47 -13.88
C VAL A 7 -10.33 1.69 -12.97
N PRO A 8 -11.15 1.75 -11.90
CA PRO A 8 -11.09 2.89 -10.99
C PRO A 8 -9.67 3.07 -10.45
N PRO A 9 -9.21 4.30 -10.28
CA PRO A 9 -7.90 4.52 -9.69
C PRO A 9 -7.84 3.98 -8.26
N ARG A 10 -6.68 3.52 -7.85
CA ARG A 10 -6.48 3.15 -6.46
C ARG A 10 -6.55 4.40 -5.61
N ARG A 11 -7.25 4.31 -4.51
CA ARG A 11 -7.40 5.40 -3.57
C ARG A 11 -6.28 5.30 -2.55
N ALA A 12 -5.34 6.22 -2.60
CA ALA A 12 -4.11 6.14 -1.85
C ALA A 12 -4.09 7.10 -0.65
N LEU A 13 -3.63 6.58 0.48
CA LEU A 13 -3.30 7.39 1.66
C LEU A 13 -1.79 7.41 1.79
N ILE A 14 -1.22 8.61 1.91
CA ILE A 14 0.23 8.78 2.13
C ILE A 14 0.44 9.07 3.61
N VAL A 15 1.34 8.31 4.24
CA VAL A 15 1.64 8.43 5.67
C VAL A 15 3.09 8.79 5.88
N SER A 16 3.35 10.01 6.33
CA SER A 16 4.68 10.48 6.70
C SER A 16 4.57 11.75 7.51
N SER A 17 5.44 11.90 8.50
CA SER A 17 5.57 13.15 9.24
C SER A 17 6.47 14.16 8.51
N HIS A 18 7.06 13.76 7.38
CA HIS A 18 7.94 14.61 6.59
C HIS A 18 7.20 15.19 5.39
N PRO A 19 6.92 16.51 5.38
CA PRO A 19 6.19 17.13 4.27
C PRO A 19 6.85 16.92 2.91
N LEU A 20 8.18 16.91 2.85
CA LEU A 20 8.87 16.70 1.59
C LEU A 20 8.60 15.33 0.98
N PHE A 21 8.52 14.29 1.83
CA PHE A 21 8.14 12.96 1.37
C PHE A 21 6.71 12.97 0.80
N SER A 22 5.77 13.47 1.61
CA SER A 22 4.34 13.45 1.24
C SER A 22 4.05 14.25 -0.01
N GLU A 23 4.55 15.46 -0.08
CA GLU A 23 4.33 16.34 -1.23
C GLU A 23 5.07 15.87 -2.47
N GLY A 24 6.29 15.38 -2.30
CA GLY A 24 7.08 14.83 -3.39
C GLY A 24 6.42 13.60 -3.99
N LEU A 25 5.97 12.68 -3.16
CA LEU A 25 5.31 11.48 -3.62
C LEU A 25 3.96 11.80 -4.27
N ARG A 26 3.19 12.70 -3.67
CA ARG A 26 1.91 13.14 -4.23
C ARG A 26 2.11 13.73 -5.63
N SER A 27 3.09 14.60 -5.78
CA SER A 27 3.41 15.21 -7.07
C SER A 27 3.83 14.16 -8.11
N LEU A 28 4.66 13.23 -7.68
CA LEU A 28 5.15 12.15 -8.55
C LEU A 28 4.00 11.28 -9.05
N LEU A 29 3.08 10.89 -8.16
CA LEU A 29 1.94 10.06 -8.51
C LEU A 29 0.98 10.81 -9.43
N LYS A 30 0.74 12.09 -9.16
CA LYS A 30 -0.12 12.93 -9.98
C LYS A 30 0.46 13.10 -11.40
N GLU A 31 1.75 13.24 -11.50
CA GLU A 31 2.43 13.44 -12.78
C GLU A 31 2.54 12.15 -13.59
N ARG A 32 2.92 11.05 -12.93
CA ARG A 32 3.25 9.80 -13.62
C ARG A 32 2.12 8.78 -13.68
N ARG A 33 1.19 8.84 -12.74
CA ARG A 33 0.11 7.85 -12.65
C ARG A 33 -1.25 8.51 -12.35
N PRO A 34 -1.61 9.59 -13.06
CA PRO A 34 -2.84 10.33 -12.72
C PRO A 34 -4.12 9.50 -12.88
N ALA A 35 -4.12 8.53 -13.80
CA ALA A 35 -5.29 7.70 -14.05
C ALA A 35 -5.31 6.42 -13.22
N ARG A 36 -4.23 6.12 -12.48
CA ARG A 36 -4.11 4.86 -11.75
C ARG A 36 -4.12 5.01 -10.24
N VAL A 37 -3.74 6.17 -9.75
CA VAL A 37 -3.66 6.43 -8.32
C VAL A 37 -4.23 7.82 -8.03
N GLU A 38 -5.18 7.86 -7.10
CA GLU A 38 -5.74 9.09 -6.60
C GLU A 38 -5.35 9.23 -5.13
N VAL A 39 -4.65 10.29 -4.78
CA VAL A 39 -4.29 10.54 -3.39
C VAL A 39 -5.51 11.11 -2.68
N VAL A 40 -6.12 10.33 -1.80
CA VAL A 40 -7.34 10.74 -1.08
C VAL A 40 -7.05 11.37 0.27
N GLY A 41 -5.82 11.25 0.76
CA GLY A 41 -5.44 11.88 2.01
C GLY A 41 -3.96 11.74 2.29
N MET A 42 -3.50 12.53 3.25
CA MET A 42 -2.13 12.46 3.78
C MET A 42 -2.22 12.55 5.29
N ALA A 43 -1.53 11.64 5.96
CA ALA A 43 -1.50 11.60 7.43
C ALA A 43 -0.06 11.83 7.90
N ALA A 44 0.09 12.67 8.92
CA ALA A 44 1.39 13.04 9.45
C ALA A 44 1.74 12.33 10.75
N SER A 45 0.83 11.52 11.27
CA SER A 45 1.05 10.76 12.50
C SER A 45 0.38 9.40 12.41
N THR A 46 0.76 8.49 13.32
CA THR A 46 0.13 7.18 13.41
C THR A 46 -1.36 7.29 13.69
N ASP A 47 -1.74 8.17 14.62
CA ASP A 47 -3.14 8.36 14.98
C ASP A 47 -3.98 8.88 13.81
N GLU A 48 -3.46 9.85 13.08
CA GLU A 48 -4.12 10.36 11.88
C GLU A 48 -4.27 9.26 10.82
N ALA A 49 -3.23 8.45 10.65
CA ALA A 49 -3.25 7.37 9.67
C ALA A 49 -4.28 6.31 10.03
N VAL A 50 -4.33 5.89 11.29
CA VAL A 50 -5.31 4.90 11.76
C VAL A 50 -6.73 5.42 11.59
N SER A 51 -6.97 6.68 11.92
CA SER A 51 -8.27 7.32 11.73
C SER A 51 -8.65 7.38 10.25
N ALA A 52 -7.70 7.72 9.39
CA ALA A 52 -7.92 7.81 7.95
C ALA A 52 -8.25 6.45 7.32
N LEU A 53 -7.73 5.35 7.85
CA LEU A 53 -8.08 4.02 7.35
C LEU A 53 -9.58 3.76 7.43
N THR A 54 -10.23 4.22 8.50
CA THR A 54 -11.67 4.07 8.66
C THR A 54 -12.45 5.12 7.88
N THR A 55 -12.01 6.37 7.97
CA THR A 55 -12.73 7.51 7.39
C THR A 55 -12.67 7.54 5.88
N LEU A 56 -11.50 7.29 5.31
CA LEU A 56 -11.27 7.38 3.87
C LEU A 56 -11.36 6.04 3.17
N ALA A 57 -11.23 4.94 3.90
CA ALA A 57 -11.23 3.58 3.38
C ALA A 57 -10.34 3.45 2.12
N PRO A 58 -9.04 3.78 2.22
CA PRO A 58 -8.15 3.66 1.08
C PRO A 58 -7.90 2.19 0.73
N ASP A 59 -7.58 1.92 -0.52
CA ASP A 59 -7.18 0.58 -0.95
C ASP A 59 -5.67 0.46 -1.16
N LEU A 60 -4.96 1.60 -1.07
CA LEU A 60 -3.50 1.64 -1.14
C LEU A 60 -3.01 2.59 -0.06
N VAL A 61 -2.08 2.13 0.76
CA VAL A 61 -1.46 2.97 1.80
C VAL A 61 0.04 2.98 1.55
N ILE A 62 0.62 4.17 1.46
CA ILE A 62 2.05 4.33 1.23
C ILE A 62 2.65 5.00 2.46
N VAL A 63 3.54 4.27 3.14
CA VAL A 63 4.14 4.72 4.39
C VAL A 63 5.61 5.01 4.16
N ASP A 64 6.07 6.12 4.71
CA ASP A 64 7.48 6.50 4.70
C ASP A 64 8.27 5.52 5.58
N TYR A 65 9.06 4.68 4.93
CA TYR A 65 9.84 3.64 5.59
C TYR A 65 10.82 4.21 6.61
N ASP A 66 11.38 5.38 6.33
CA ASP A 66 12.44 5.99 7.13
C ASP A 66 11.91 6.91 8.23
N ASP A 67 10.59 7.02 8.37
CA ASP A 67 9.98 7.91 9.34
C ASP A 67 9.90 7.25 10.71
N GLU A 68 10.65 7.78 11.67
CA GLU A 68 10.70 7.25 13.03
C GLU A 68 9.50 7.68 13.88
N VAL A 69 8.78 8.71 13.46
CA VAL A 69 7.59 9.19 14.16
C VAL A 69 6.41 8.24 13.97
N ILE A 70 6.34 7.61 12.79
CA ILE A 70 5.24 6.67 12.48
C ILE A 70 5.55 5.31 13.11
N ASN A 71 4.63 4.83 13.94
CA ASN A 71 4.76 3.51 14.56
C ASN A 71 4.31 2.43 13.57
N ARG A 72 5.27 1.88 12.85
CA ARG A 72 4.99 0.88 11.81
C ARG A 72 4.36 -0.39 12.36
N GLU A 73 4.76 -0.81 13.55
CA GLU A 73 4.23 -2.02 14.18
C GLU A 73 2.73 -1.87 14.48
N GLN A 74 2.33 -0.75 15.03
CA GLN A 74 0.93 -0.45 15.31
C GLN A 74 0.13 -0.40 14.02
N PHE A 75 0.72 0.21 12.99
CA PHE A 75 0.08 0.33 11.69
C PHE A 75 -0.11 -1.04 11.03
N LEU A 76 0.93 -1.88 11.06
CA LEU A 76 0.85 -3.24 10.52
C LEU A 76 -0.15 -4.10 11.28
N ALA A 77 -0.26 -3.94 12.60
CA ALA A 77 -1.25 -4.65 13.39
C ALA A 77 -2.67 -4.33 12.93
N ARG A 78 -2.95 -3.05 12.66
CA ARG A 78 -4.24 -2.64 12.11
C ARG A 78 -4.46 -3.18 10.71
N PHE A 79 -3.43 -3.19 9.89
CA PHE A 79 -3.50 -3.74 8.54
C PHE A 79 -3.88 -5.22 8.57
N VAL A 80 -3.25 -6.00 9.45
CA VAL A 80 -3.52 -7.45 9.55
C VAL A 80 -4.93 -7.75 10.03
N GLU A 81 -5.48 -6.91 10.90
CA GLU A 81 -6.83 -7.10 11.44
C GLU A 81 -7.94 -6.81 10.44
N GLY A 82 -7.66 -6.05 9.40
CA GLY A 82 -8.68 -5.67 8.42
C GLY A 82 -9.02 -6.79 7.46
N GLU A 83 -10.18 -6.70 6.83
CA GLU A 83 -10.65 -7.71 5.88
C GLU A 83 -10.73 -7.23 4.44
N ALA A 84 -10.95 -5.93 4.23
CA ALA A 84 -11.07 -5.39 2.88
C ALA A 84 -9.75 -5.48 2.12
N PRO A 85 -9.79 -5.73 0.81
CA PRO A 85 -8.57 -5.73 0.00
C PRO A 85 -7.82 -4.42 0.17
N MET A 86 -6.51 -4.52 0.41
CA MET A 86 -5.67 -3.35 0.61
C MET A 86 -4.22 -3.71 0.31
N ARG A 87 -3.50 -2.74 -0.24
CA ARG A 87 -2.06 -2.85 -0.42
C ARG A 87 -1.38 -1.83 0.48
N LEU A 88 -0.41 -2.29 1.24
CA LEU A 88 0.43 -1.43 2.08
C LEU A 88 1.84 -1.44 1.52
N MET A 89 2.37 -0.27 1.22
CA MET A 89 3.73 -0.11 0.72
C MET A 89 4.55 0.71 1.70
N LEU A 90 5.66 0.15 2.15
CA LEU A 90 6.66 0.88 2.93
C LEU A 90 7.75 1.30 1.95
N VAL A 91 7.89 2.60 1.72
CA VAL A 91 8.78 3.12 0.68
C VAL A 91 9.89 3.95 1.31
N SER A 92 11.13 3.64 0.95
CA SER A 92 12.28 4.48 1.29
C SER A 92 12.68 5.29 0.07
N LEU A 93 12.81 6.60 0.24
CA LEU A 93 13.28 7.49 -0.82
C LEU A 93 14.79 7.76 -0.70
N LYS A 94 15.47 7.11 0.24
CA LYS A 94 16.92 7.20 0.35
C LYS A 94 17.57 6.48 -0.83
N GLU A 95 18.76 6.93 -1.18
CA GLU A 95 19.55 6.27 -2.22
C GLU A 95 19.76 4.81 -1.86
N GLY A 96 19.47 3.91 -2.79
CA GLY A 96 19.53 2.48 -2.53
C GLY A 96 18.41 1.94 -1.66
N GLY A 97 17.40 2.77 -1.35
CA GLY A 97 16.28 2.35 -0.54
C GLY A 97 15.35 1.39 -1.25
N GLU A 98 14.64 0.61 -0.46
CA GLU A 98 13.74 -0.42 -0.96
C GLU A 98 12.29 -0.08 -0.68
N ALA A 99 11.40 -0.75 -1.39
CA ALA A 99 9.98 -0.73 -1.08
C ALA A 99 9.57 -2.13 -0.64
N VAL A 100 8.81 -2.20 0.46
CA VAL A 100 8.26 -3.46 0.96
C VAL A 100 6.76 -3.40 0.77
N VAL A 101 6.19 -4.43 0.16
CA VAL A 101 4.77 -4.44 -0.20
C VAL A 101 4.07 -5.58 0.53
N TYR A 102 2.95 -5.27 1.15
CA TYR A 102 2.05 -6.23 1.77
C TYR A 102 0.69 -6.14 1.09
N ASP A 103 0.18 -7.26 0.61
CA ASP A 103 -1.16 -7.34 0.05
C ASP A 103 -2.09 -8.06 1.02
N ARG A 104 -3.26 -7.47 1.22
CA ARG A 104 -4.32 -8.10 2.00
C ARG A 104 -5.48 -8.38 1.05
N ARG A 105 -5.85 -9.66 0.96
CA ARG A 105 -6.99 -10.07 0.14
C ARG A 105 -7.61 -11.30 0.74
N THR A 106 -8.90 -11.46 0.51
CA THR A 106 -9.63 -12.65 0.95
C THR A 106 -9.67 -13.63 -0.21
N LEU A 107 -9.31 -14.89 0.06
CA LEU A 107 -9.33 -15.95 -0.93
C LEU A 107 -10.37 -17.00 -0.55
N ALA A 108 -11.11 -17.52 -1.55
CA ALA A 108 -11.92 -18.71 -1.33
C ALA A 108 -11.01 -19.91 -1.11
N PRO A 109 -11.47 -20.98 -0.41
CA PRO A 109 -10.61 -22.15 -0.17
C PRO A 109 -9.97 -22.73 -1.43
N THR A 110 -10.70 -22.77 -2.54
CA THR A 110 -10.14 -23.26 -3.82
C THR A 110 -9.05 -22.35 -4.35
N GLN A 111 -9.19 -21.05 -4.15
CA GLN A 111 -8.17 -20.08 -4.57
C GLN A 111 -6.92 -20.17 -3.70
N VAL A 112 -7.07 -20.56 -2.45
CA VAL A 112 -5.91 -20.74 -1.55
C VAL A 112 -5.01 -21.85 -2.08
N GLU A 113 -5.59 -22.97 -2.49
CA GLU A 113 -4.80 -24.08 -3.05
C GLU A 113 -4.05 -23.66 -4.30
N ASP A 114 -4.75 -23.00 -5.23
CA ASP A 114 -4.12 -22.51 -6.46
C ASP A 114 -3.00 -21.52 -6.18
N TRP A 115 -3.24 -20.63 -5.24
CA TRP A 115 -2.25 -19.62 -4.87
C TRP A 115 -1.01 -20.25 -4.25
N LEU A 116 -1.19 -21.25 -3.40
CA LEU A 116 -0.07 -21.95 -2.76
C LEU A 116 0.78 -22.71 -3.79
N GLU A 117 0.13 -23.36 -4.75
CA GLU A 117 0.84 -24.05 -5.82
C GLU A 117 1.65 -23.09 -6.68
N ALA A 118 1.03 -21.98 -7.08
CA ALA A 118 1.70 -20.94 -7.86
C ALA A 118 2.88 -20.34 -7.11
N SER A 119 2.72 -20.06 -5.83
CA SER A 119 3.80 -19.52 -5.01
C SER A 119 4.94 -20.50 -4.84
N THR A 120 4.63 -21.78 -4.68
CA THR A 120 5.66 -22.83 -4.56
C THR A 120 6.42 -23.00 -5.88
N ALA A 121 5.71 -22.95 -7.00
CA ALA A 121 6.33 -23.07 -8.31
C ALA A 121 7.23 -21.87 -8.64
N GLU A 122 6.81 -20.68 -8.24
CA GLU A 122 7.56 -19.44 -8.48
C GLU A 122 8.78 -19.31 -7.57
N ASN A 123 8.68 -19.85 -6.37
CA ASN A 123 9.72 -19.76 -5.36
C ASN A 123 10.09 -21.16 -4.85
N PRO A 124 10.78 -21.97 -5.68
CA PRO A 124 11.20 -23.27 -5.21
C PRO A 124 12.13 -23.11 -4.01
N PRO A 125 12.09 -24.08 -3.07
CA PRO A 125 12.96 -23.99 -1.91
C PRO A 125 14.43 -23.99 -2.35
N PRO A 126 15.30 -23.28 -1.62
CA PRO A 126 16.71 -23.25 -1.99
C PRO A 126 17.27 -24.66 -1.95
N GLN A 127 18.01 -24.97 -2.97
CA GLN A 127 18.67 -26.26 -3.03
C GLN A 127 20.01 -26.17 -2.32
N LYS A 128 20.33 -27.20 -1.63
CA LYS A 128 21.60 -27.29 -0.94
C LYS A 128 22.59 -28.12 -1.76
#